data_57f6e6016605d9e5739a0a0d94520177
#
_entry.id   57f6e6016605d9e5739a0a0d94520177
#
_cell.length_a   1.000
_cell.length_b   1.000
_cell.length_c   1.000
_cell.angle_alpha   90.00
_cell.angle_beta   90.00
_cell.angle_gamma   90.00
#
_symmetry.space_group_name_H-M   'P 1'
#
loop_
_entity.id
_entity.type
_entity.pdbx_description
1 polymer ?
#
loop_
_entity_poly.entity_id
_entity_poly.type
_entity_poly.pdbx_seq_one_letter_code
_entity_poly.pdbx_strand_id
1 'polypeptide(L)'
;MGKRKGARSGIYHVMSRGSGKQIIFEDNADRRHYTDVMRASFSADSGVTLIAWCLMDNHVHLLISGELADIAISMRLLSSSYAMYFNKRHARVGHLFQGRYKSVPIETDAQLAAVIRYIHQNPWKAGYSTSCDYPWSSYGEFLHCADDGAPATELLELFGGAEGFREFHAHLGGSQACTTEDAEFGSGHRAMPASVALDVARAALGGIEPGAVSSLPRAKRDASISRLGAAGLSVRQIERLTGVSKSTVARLLGH
;
A
#
# COMPACT_ATOMS: atom_id res chain seq x y z
N MET A 1 -19.93 -13.20 -1.18
CA MET A 1 -18.92 -12.28 -0.61
C MET A 1 -17.67 -13.11 -0.33
N GLY A 2 -16.55 -12.89 -1.08
CA GLY A 2 -15.37 -13.77 -0.99
C GLY A 2 -14.65 -13.60 0.36
N LYS A 3 -14.13 -14.71 0.91
CA LYS A 3 -13.23 -14.68 2.08
C LYS A 3 -11.96 -13.88 1.74
N ARG A 4 -11.46 -13.08 2.69
CA ARG A 4 -10.15 -12.43 2.54
C ARG A 4 -9.07 -13.51 2.52
N LYS A 5 -8.07 -13.32 1.65
CA LYS A 5 -6.91 -14.23 1.59
C LYS A 5 -5.97 -13.85 2.74
N GLY A 6 -5.61 -14.82 3.58
CA GLY A 6 -4.56 -14.64 4.58
C GLY A 6 -3.19 -14.46 3.91
N ALA A 7 -2.36 -13.55 4.44
CA ALA A 7 -0.95 -13.44 4.12
C ALA A 7 -0.15 -14.38 5.03
N ARG A 8 0.89 -15.03 4.50
CA ARG A 8 1.83 -15.82 5.33
C ARG A 8 2.64 -14.92 6.25
N SER A 9 2.95 -13.71 5.80
CA SER A 9 3.65 -12.68 6.58
C SER A 9 2.79 -12.05 7.68
N GLY A 10 1.46 -12.17 7.60
CA GLY A 10 0.52 -11.41 8.43
C GLY A 10 0.44 -9.93 8.08
N ILE A 11 1.09 -9.45 7.02
CA ILE A 11 1.15 -8.03 6.64
C ILE A 11 0.16 -7.72 5.53
N TYR A 12 -0.56 -6.59 5.67
CA TYR A 12 -1.60 -6.18 4.73
C TYR A 12 -1.54 -4.68 4.44
N HIS A 13 -1.63 -4.33 3.16
CA HIS A 13 -1.96 -2.98 2.75
C HIS A 13 -3.48 -2.82 2.76
N VAL A 14 -3.96 -1.92 3.58
CA VAL A 14 -5.38 -1.64 3.81
C VAL A 14 -5.73 -0.26 3.29
N MET A 15 -6.90 -0.14 2.65
CA MET A 15 -7.44 1.13 2.16
C MET A 15 -8.90 1.28 2.54
N SER A 16 -9.29 2.46 3.04
CA SER A 16 -10.66 2.90 3.23
C SER A 16 -10.92 4.18 2.45
N ARG A 17 -12.08 4.30 1.81
CA ARG A 17 -12.42 5.43 0.95
C ARG A 17 -13.79 5.99 1.26
N GLY A 18 -13.95 7.30 1.10
CA GLY A 18 -15.24 7.99 1.21
C GLY A 18 -16.28 7.50 0.18
N SER A 19 -17.53 7.44 0.59
CA SER A 19 -18.65 7.05 -0.26
C SER A 19 -18.77 8.02 -1.44
N GLY A 20 -18.89 7.49 -2.67
CA GLY A 20 -18.92 8.33 -3.87
C GLY A 20 -17.65 9.18 -4.07
N LYS A 21 -16.51 8.77 -3.48
CA LYS A 21 -15.24 9.51 -3.49
C LYS A 21 -15.30 10.86 -2.73
N GLN A 22 -16.30 11.05 -1.87
CA GLN A 22 -16.39 12.24 -1.04
C GLN A 22 -15.15 12.39 -0.15
N ILE A 23 -14.85 13.63 0.22
CA ILE A 23 -13.84 13.94 1.24
C ILE A 23 -14.27 13.34 2.58
N ILE A 24 -13.27 12.84 3.32
CA ILE A 24 -13.45 12.29 4.66
C ILE A 24 -12.65 13.08 5.70
N PHE A 25 -11.92 14.11 5.27
CA PHE A 25 -11.22 15.06 6.11
C PHE A 25 -11.45 16.46 5.55
N GLU A 26 -12.30 17.27 6.20
CA GLU A 26 -12.53 18.66 5.77
C GLU A 26 -11.42 19.60 6.25
N ASP A 27 -10.79 19.28 7.38
CA ASP A 27 -9.69 20.06 7.93
C ASP A 27 -8.70 19.22 8.76
N ASN A 28 -7.73 19.90 9.36
CA ASN A 28 -6.70 19.26 10.18
C ASN A 28 -7.24 18.74 11.53
N ALA A 29 -8.38 19.21 12.02
CA ALA A 29 -8.98 18.65 13.24
C ALA A 29 -9.57 17.25 12.96
N ASP A 30 -10.13 17.04 11.77
CA ASP A 30 -10.58 15.73 11.33
C ASP A 30 -9.41 14.74 11.23
N ARG A 31 -8.30 15.19 10.63
CA ARG A 31 -7.11 14.34 10.50
C ARG A 31 -6.49 14.00 11.86
N ARG A 32 -6.40 14.98 12.77
CA ARG A 32 -5.95 14.70 14.15
C ARG A 32 -6.84 13.69 14.85
N HIS A 33 -8.15 13.89 14.80
CA HIS A 33 -9.08 12.95 15.42
C HIS A 33 -8.97 11.55 14.82
N TYR A 34 -8.79 11.45 13.48
CA TYR A 34 -8.58 10.16 12.83
C TYR A 34 -7.30 9.48 13.30
N THR A 35 -6.19 10.23 13.43
CA THR A 35 -4.92 9.67 13.92
C THR A 35 -5.00 9.23 15.37
N ASP A 36 -5.74 9.94 16.23
CA ASP A 36 -5.96 9.55 17.62
C ASP A 36 -6.76 8.25 17.71
N VAL A 37 -7.87 8.15 16.97
CA VAL A 37 -8.67 6.92 16.91
C VAL A 37 -7.90 5.77 16.28
N MET A 38 -7.09 6.05 15.25
CA MET A 38 -6.24 5.06 14.58
C MET A 38 -5.22 4.46 15.55
N ARG A 39 -4.48 5.30 16.29
CA ARG A 39 -3.51 4.85 17.30
C ARG A 39 -4.18 4.06 18.41
N ALA A 40 -5.35 4.50 18.88
CA ALA A 40 -6.13 3.74 19.88
C ALA A 40 -6.62 2.40 19.35
N SER A 41 -7.01 2.31 18.07
CA SER A 41 -7.50 1.07 17.45
C SER A 41 -6.38 0.06 17.17
N PHE A 42 -5.14 0.52 17.09
CA PHE A 42 -3.92 -0.29 16.85
C PHE A 42 -2.97 -0.20 18.05
N SER A 43 -3.55 -0.18 19.28
CA SER A 43 -2.78 -0.25 20.51
C SER A 43 -2.10 -1.62 20.69
N ALA A 44 -1.13 -1.69 21.59
CA ALA A 44 -0.38 -2.93 21.86
C ALA A 44 -1.29 -4.14 22.16
N ASP A 45 -2.43 -3.91 22.79
CA ASP A 45 -3.40 -4.97 23.14
C ASP A 45 -4.30 -5.39 21.98
N SER A 46 -4.25 -4.70 20.83
CA SER A 46 -5.14 -4.98 19.70
C SER A 46 -4.73 -6.20 18.88
N GLY A 47 -3.50 -6.69 19.05
CA GLY A 47 -2.91 -7.72 18.18
C GLY A 47 -2.61 -7.23 16.76
N VAL A 48 -2.70 -5.92 16.52
CA VAL A 48 -2.44 -5.29 15.20
C VAL A 48 -1.37 -4.21 15.35
N THR A 49 -0.30 -4.32 14.56
CA THR A 49 0.76 -3.33 14.50
C THR A 49 0.56 -2.42 13.28
N LEU A 50 0.57 -1.11 13.49
CA LEU A 50 0.58 -0.12 12.42
C LEU A 50 2.03 0.10 11.95
N ILE A 51 2.29 -0.17 10.68
CA ILE A 51 3.64 -0.08 10.08
C ILE A 51 3.83 1.26 9.36
N ALA A 52 2.92 1.61 8.46
CA ALA A 52 2.96 2.86 7.72
C ALA A 52 1.55 3.35 7.39
N TRP A 53 1.39 4.66 7.22
CA TRP A 53 0.09 5.25 6.93
C TRP A 53 0.18 6.56 6.14
N CYS A 54 -0.91 6.89 5.45
CA CYS A 54 -1.10 8.17 4.80
C CYS A 54 -2.59 8.52 4.72
N LEU A 55 -2.94 9.75 5.11
CA LEU A 55 -4.30 10.29 5.06
C LEU A 55 -4.43 11.23 3.87
N MET A 56 -5.17 10.81 2.86
CA MET A 56 -5.56 11.64 1.70
C MET A 56 -6.96 12.22 1.93
N ASP A 57 -7.35 13.29 1.26
CA ASP A 57 -8.62 13.97 1.53
C ASP A 57 -9.84 13.04 1.51
N ASN A 58 -9.88 12.05 0.64
CA ASN A 58 -11.02 11.18 0.42
C ASN A 58 -10.76 9.69 0.66
N HIS A 59 -9.55 9.31 1.07
CA HIS A 59 -9.20 7.93 1.39
C HIS A 59 -7.98 7.87 2.31
N VAL A 60 -7.75 6.69 2.88
CA VAL A 60 -6.60 6.42 3.73
C VAL A 60 -5.89 5.15 3.27
N HIS A 61 -4.57 5.15 3.39
CA HIS A 61 -3.72 3.99 3.22
C HIS A 61 -3.10 3.63 4.56
N LEU A 62 -3.19 2.36 4.93
CA LEU A 62 -2.59 1.80 6.13
C LEU A 62 -1.81 0.54 5.74
N LEU A 63 -0.61 0.40 6.22
CA LEU A 63 0.15 -0.85 6.20
C LEU A 63 0.16 -1.39 7.62
N ILE A 64 -0.41 -2.56 7.82
CA ILE A 64 -0.62 -3.15 9.14
C ILE A 64 -0.22 -4.62 9.14
N SER A 65 0.21 -5.12 10.29
CA SER A 65 0.43 -6.55 10.52
C SER A 65 -0.46 -7.06 11.66
N GLY A 66 -0.88 -8.32 11.56
CA GLY A 66 -1.69 -9.00 12.56
C GLY A 66 -2.56 -10.10 11.95
N GLU A 67 -3.27 -10.80 12.81
CA GLU A 67 -4.25 -11.80 12.38
C GLU A 67 -5.48 -11.13 11.74
N LEU A 68 -6.06 -11.76 10.71
CA LEU A 68 -7.21 -11.19 9.99
C LEU A 68 -8.42 -10.90 10.90
N ALA A 69 -8.59 -11.65 11.97
CA ALA A 69 -9.67 -11.44 12.94
C ALA A 69 -9.46 -10.14 13.71
N ASP A 70 -8.25 -9.90 14.22
CA ASP A 70 -7.89 -8.72 14.99
C ASP A 70 -7.89 -7.47 14.11
N ILE A 71 -7.36 -7.58 12.89
CA ILE A 71 -7.45 -6.54 11.87
C ILE A 71 -8.91 -6.16 11.59
N ALA A 72 -9.82 -7.15 11.50
CA ALA A 72 -11.23 -6.87 11.23
C ALA A 72 -11.91 -6.12 12.39
N ILE A 73 -11.54 -6.44 13.64
CA ILE A 73 -12.04 -5.77 14.84
C ILE A 73 -11.51 -4.33 14.87
N SER A 74 -10.20 -4.14 14.77
CA SER A 74 -9.55 -2.83 14.84
C SER A 74 -10.01 -1.89 13.72
N MET A 75 -10.10 -2.37 12.49
CA MET A 75 -10.62 -1.60 11.37
C MET A 75 -12.12 -1.24 11.50
N ARG A 76 -12.92 -2.10 12.13
CA ARG A 76 -14.32 -1.79 12.44
C ARG A 76 -14.40 -0.68 13.47
N LEU A 77 -13.63 -0.78 14.56
CA LEU A 77 -13.57 0.25 15.61
C LEU A 77 -13.14 1.60 15.02
N LEU A 78 -12.03 1.63 14.30
CA LEU A 78 -11.52 2.83 13.63
C LEU A 78 -12.59 3.46 12.72
N SER A 79 -13.15 2.67 11.79
CA SER A 79 -14.07 3.20 10.79
C SER A 79 -15.39 3.68 11.41
N SER A 80 -15.94 2.96 12.39
CA SER A 80 -17.21 3.34 13.01
C SER A 80 -17.05 4.55 13.95
N SER A 81 -16.00 4.60 14.77
CA SER A 81 -15.75 5.72 15.68
C SER A 81 -15.50 7.00 14.89
N TYR A 82 -14.68 6.94 13.85
CA TYR A 82 -14.43 8.11 13.01
C TYR A 82 -15.66 8.57 12.25
N ALA A 83 -16.44 7.64 11.66
CA ALA A 83 -17.66 8.00 10.95
C ALA A 83 -18.70 8.67 11.86
N MET A 84 -18.85 8.22 13.10
CA MET A 84 -19.73 8.87 14.09
C MET A 84 -19.26 10.29 14.41
N TYR A 85 -17.96 10.47 14.67
CA TYR A 85 -17.37 11.80 14.91
C TYR A 85 -17.60 12.74 13.72
N PHE A 86 -17.22 12.30 12.52
CA PHE A 86 -17.30 13.11 11.30
C PHE A 86 -18.75 13.53 11.01
N ASN A 87 -19.69 12.59 11.05
CA ASN A 87 -21.10 12.87 10.81
C ASN A 87 -21.68 13.83 11.86
N LYS A 88 -21.34 13.66 13.13
CA LYS A 88 -21.77 14.58 14.20
C LYS A 88 -21.19 15.98 14.00
N ARG A 89 -19.87 16.07 13.70
CA ARG A 89 -19.19 17.35 13.54
C ARG A 89 -19.71 18.15 12.35
N HIS A 90 -19.96 17.48 11.23
CA HIS A 90 -20.33 18.10 9.95
C HIS A 90 -21.84 18.03 9.67
N ALA A 91 -22.67 17.72 10.69
CA ALA A 91 -24.13 17.61 10.58
C ALA A 91 -24.59 16.72 9.39
N ARG A 92 -23.90 15.59 9.18
CA ARG A 92 -24.15 14.68 8.07
C ARG A 92 -24.91 13.43 8.51
N VAL A 93 -25.62 12.84 7.55
CA VAL A 93 -26.35 11.58 7.72
C VAL A 93 -25.89 10.58 6.66
N GLY A 94 -25.87 9.31 7.01
CA GLY A 94 -25.53 8.22 6.10
C GLY A 94 -24.08 7.72 6.23
N HIS A 95 -23.68 6.90 5.26
CA HIS A 95 -22.37 6.24 5.31
C HIS A 95 -21.24 7.18 4.88
N LEU A 96 -20.23 7.34 5.74
CA LEU A 96 -19.02 8.07 5.41
C LEU A 96 -18.14 7.30 4.43
N PHE A 97 -17.91 6.02 4.70
CA PHE A 97 -17.08 5.16 3.86
C PHE A 97 -17.88 4.38 2.83
N GLN A 98 -17.30 4.13 1.67
CA GLN A 98 -17.93 3.44 0.52
C GLN A 98 -18.30 1.98 0.83
N GLY A 99 -17.87 1.45 1.94
CA GLY A 99 -18.09 0.07 2.36
C GLY A 99 -16.97 -0.39 3.29
N ARG A 100 -16.77 -1.70 3.36
CA ARG A 100 -15.66 -2.24 4.14
C ARG A 100 -14.32 -1.90 3.48
N TYR A 101 -13.28 -1.74 4.30
CA TYR A 101 -11.91 -1.57 3.83
C TYR A 101 -11.49 -2.68 2.86
N LYS A 102 -10.64 -2.35 1.92
CA LYS A 102 -9.93 -3.30 1.05
C LYS A 102 -8.61 -3.68 1.70
N SER A 103 -8.15 -4.91 1.50
CA SER A 103 -6.86 -5.38 1.99
C SER A 103 -6.15 -6.21 0.92
N VAL A 104 -4.86 -5.94 0.75
CA VAL A 104 -3.96 -6.67 -0.15
C VAL A 104 -2.86 -7.30 0.70
N PRO A 105 -2.67 -8.64 0.66
CA PRO A 105 -1.59 -9.29 1.38
C PRO A 105 -0.22 -8.92 0.82
N ILE A 106 0.77 -8.74 1.69
CA ILE A 106 2.17 -8.48 1.38
C ILE A 106 2.98 -9.71 1.77
N GLU A 107 3.70 -10.32 0.86
CA GLU A 107 4.32 -11.63 1.08
C GLU A 107 5.86 -11.59 1.04
N THR A 108 6.46 -10.49 0.56
CA THR A 108 7.92 -10.37 0.41
C THR A 108 8.42 -9.00 0.85
N ASP A 109 9.69 -8.91 1.25
CA ASP A 109 10.34 -7.65 1.65
C ASP A 109 10.36 -6.64 0.49
N ALA A 110 10.53 -7.10 -0.74
CA ALA A 110 10.45 -6.23 -1.92
C ALA A 110 9.05 -5.61 -2.09
N GLN A 111 7.97 -6.37 -1.81
CA GLN A 111 6.61 -5.84 -1.78
C GLN A 111 6.43 -4.87 -0.61
N LEU A 112 6.96 -5.20 0.57
CA LEU A 112 6.89 -4.38 1.77
C LEU A 112 7.53 -3.01 1.51
N ALA A 113 8.77 -2.97 1.05
CA ALA A 113 9.48 -1.75 0.72
C ALA A 113 8.74 -0.92 -0.34
N ALA A 114 8.27 -1.56 -1.41
CA ALA A 114 7.55 -0.88 -2.48
C ALA A 114 6.21 -0.29 -2.01
N VAL A 115 5.48 -0.98 -1.10
CA VAL A 115 4.22 -0.49 -0.54
C VAL A 115 4.47 0.65 0.45
N ILE A 116 5.50 0.60 1.28
CA ILE A 116 5.89 1.72 2.15
C ILE A 116 6.14 2.96 1.31
N ARG A 117 6.98 2.86 0.26
CA ARG A 117 7.23 3.97 -0.67
C ARG A 117 5.95 4.46 -1.35
N TYR A 118 5.11 3.54 -1.83
CA TYR A 118 3.84 3.88 -2.46
C TYR A 118 2.96 4.72 -1.52
N ILE A 119 2.81 4.31 -0.25
CA ILE A 119 2.00 5.01 0.75
C ILE A 119 2.55 6.42 0.98
N HIS A 120 3.84 6.57 1.18
CA HIS A 120 4.47 7.87 1.45
C HIS A 120 4.52 8.79 0.23
N GLN A 121 4.56 8.25 -0.99
CA GLN A 121 4.56 9.04 -2.22
C GLN A 121 3.15 9.44 -2.70
N ASN A 122 2.07 8.91 -2.11
CA ASN A 122 0.71 9.26 -2.51
C ASN A 122 0.44 10.77 -2.53
N PRO A 123 0.77 11.54 -1.47
CA PRO A 123 0.56 12.99 -1.47
C PRO A 123 1.33 13.71 -2.57
N TRP A 124 2.59 13.32 -2.81
CA TRP A 124 3.40 13.90 -3.86
C TRP A 124 2.83 13.59 -5.25
N LYS A 125 2.47 12.35 -5.53
CA LYS A 125 1.81 11.95 -6.80
C LYS A 125 0.48 12.65 -7.02
N ALA A 126 -0.27 12.95 -5.96
CA ALA A 126 -1.54 13.64 -6.01
C ALA A 126 -1.40 15.18 -6.03
N GLY A 127 -0.18 15.72 -5.97
CA GLY A 127 0.08 17.16 -5.99
C GLY A 127 -0.18 17.89 -4.67
N TYR A 128 -0.36 17.17 -3.55
CA TYR A 128 -0.53 17.78 -2.22
C TYR A 128 0.79 18.26 -1.61
N SER A 129 1.90 17.71 -2.06
CA SER A 129 3.25 18.09 -1.62
C SER A 129 4.22 17.97 -2.78
N THR A 130 5.43 18.52 -2.61
CA THR A 130 6.54 18.41 -3.58
C THR A 130 7.54 17.31 -3.24
N SER A 131 7.30 16.60 -2.13
CA SER A 131 8.15 15.53 -1.60
C SER A 131 7.30 14.54 -0.80
N CYS A 132 7.92 13.53 -0.22
CA CYS A 132 7.26 12.62 0.73
C CYS A 132 7.04 13.23 2.12
N ASP A 133 7.59 14.41 2.39
CA ASP A 133 7.39 15.13 3.66
C ASP A 133 5.99 15.75 3.70
N TYR A 134 5.04 14.91 4.01
CA TYR A 134 3.62 15.26 4.13
C TYR A 134 3.17 15.03 5.59
N PRO A 135 2.63 16.05 6.28
CA PRO A 135 2.38 15.97 7.72
C PRO A 135 1.34 14.92 8.13
N TRP A 136 0.54 14.44 7.19
CA TRP A 136 -0.49 13.43 7.42
C TRP A 136 -0.07 12.07 6.85
N SER A 137 1.20 11.72 7.04
CA SER A 137 1.76 10.41 6.73
C SER A 137 2.81 10.02 7.77
N SER A 138 3.11 8.73 7.84
CA SER A 138 4.16 8.20 8.72
C SER A 138 5.58 8.45 8.21
N TYR A 139 5.78 9.11 7.06
CA TYR A 139 7.13 9.33 6.51
C TYR A 139 8.09 9.99 7.51
N GLY A 140 7.63 11.08 8.16
CA GLY A 140 8.40 11.76 9.18
C GLY A 140 8.65 10.89 10.43
N GLU A 141 7.70 10.04 10.81
CA GLU A 141 7.87 9.13 11.95
C GLU A 141 9.04 8.16 11.73
N PHE A 142 9.19 7.61 10.51
CA PHE A 142 10.34 6.77 10.16
C PHE A 142 11.68 7.48 10.31
N LEU A 143 11.74 8.77 10.00
CA LEU A 143 12.99 9.54 10.07
C LEU A 143 13.35 9.99 11.48
N HIS A 144 12.36 10.16 12.36
CA HIS A 144 12.56 10.64 13.74
C HIS A 144 12.64 9.51 14.77
N CYS A 145 12.15 8.30 14.44
CA CYS A 145 12.19 7.13 15.35
C CYS A 145 13.54 6.39 15.35
N ALA A 146 14.58 6.92 14.71
CA ALA A 146 15.89 6.24 14.63
C ALA A 146 16.54 5.97 16.00
N ASP A 147 16.01 6.57 17.08
CA ASP A 147 16.63 6.49 18.41
C ASP A 147 15.81 5.69 19.45
N ASP A 148 14.56 5.29 19.18
CA ASP A 148 13.64 4.84 20.25
C ASP A 148 13.28 3.33 20.24
N GLY A 149 13.91 2.50 19.41
CA GLY A 149 13.62 1.04 19.38
C GLY A 149 12.20 0.70 18.88
N ALA A 150 11.54 1.62 18.19
CA ALA A 150 10.23 1.43 17.61
C ALA A 150 10.27 0.46 16.42
N PRO A 151 9.14 -0.19 16.02
CA PRO A 151 9.06 -1.06 14.84
C PRO A 151 9.61 -0.41 13.55
N ALA A 152 9.58 0.92 13.48
CA ALA A 152 10.16 1.69 12.38
C ALA A 152 11.69 1.53 12.28
N THR A 153 12.41 1.29 13.38
CA THR A 153 13.87 1.13 13.39
C THR A 153 14.30 -0.15 12.66
N GLU A 154 13.65 -1.27 12.97
CA GLU A 154 13.93 -2.55 12.28
C GLU A 154 13.61 -2.45 10.78
N LEU A 155 12.55 -1.72 10.43
CA LEU A 155 12.16 -1.51 9.04
C LEU A 155 13.11 -0.58 8.29
N LEU A 156 13.76 0.37 8.97
CA LEU A 156 14.79 1.22 8.36
C LEU A 156 16.00 0.42 7.90
N GLU A 157 16.32 -0.71 8.54
CA GLU A 157 17.41 -1.59 8.12
C GLU A 157 17.18 -2.17 6.71
N LEU A 158 15.93 -2.41 6.30
CA LEU A 158 15.58 -2.83 4.94
C LEU A 158 16.00 -1.80 3.87
N PHE A 159 16.15 -0.54 4.27
CA PHE A 159 16.52 0.56 3.40
C PHE A 159 17.99 0.98 3.54
N GLY A 160 18.76 0.34 4.41
CA GLY A 160 20.12 0.78 4.74
C GLY A 160 20.16 2.00 5.65
N GLY A 161 19.17 2.12 6.56
CA GLY A 161 19.03 3.22 7.51
C GLY A 161 18.28 4.44 6.94
N ALA A 162 18.29 5.53 7.70
CA ALA A 162 17.52 6.73 7.37
C ALA A 162 17.95 7.39 6.03
N GLU A 163 19.22 7.34 5.68
CA GLU A 163 19.72 7.90 4.43
C GLU A 163 19.23 7.08 3.23
N GLY A 164 19.39 5.75 3.27
CA GLY A 164 18.88 4.87 2.24
C GLY A 164 17.34 4.95 2.11
N PHE A 165 16.63 5.17 3.22
CA PHE A 165 15.18 5.42 3.20
C PHE A 165 14.84 6.73 2.46
N ARG A 166 15.57 7.83 2.71
CA ARG A 166 15.37 9.08 1.98
C ARG A 166 15.66 8.92 0.48
N GLU A 167 16.78 8.28 0.14
CA GLU A 167 17.17 8.03 -1.25
C GLU A 167 16.13 7.15 -1.97
N PHE A 168 15.65 6.08 -1.31
CA PHE A 168 14.62 5.20 -1.85
C PHE A 168 13.31 5.94 -2.17
N HIS A 169 12.97 6.98 -1.38
CA HIS A 169 11.77 7.80 -1.57
C HIS A 169 11.99 9.02 -2.48
N ALA A 170 13.24 9.42 -2.76
CA ALA A 170 13.55 10.65 -3.50
C ALA A 170 13.10 10.62 -4.96
N HIS A 171 12.96 9.43 -5.54
CA HIS A 171 12.55 9.27 -6.92
C HIS A 171 11.11 8.77 -6.99
N LEU A 172 10.23 9.52 -7.67
CA LEU A 172 8.90 9.01 -7.99
C LEU A 172 9.06 7.74 -8.82
N GLY A 173 8.67 6.60 -8.24
CA GLY A 173 8.64 5.32 -8.97
C GLY A 173 7.87 5.51 -10.28
N GLY A 174 8.54 5.20 -11.40
CA GLY A 174 8.15 5.61 -12.75
C GLY A 174 6.70 5.37 -13.10
N SER A 175 5.92 6.41 -13.02
CA SER A 175 4.78 6.73 -13.89
C SER A 175 4.21 8.10 -13.49
N GLN A 176 4.29 9.06 -14.38
CA GLN A 176 3.65 10.39 -14.29
C GLN A 176 2.11 10.33 -14.44
N ALA A 177 1.48 9.20 -14.30
CA ALA A 177 0.03 9.07 -14.42
C ALA A 177 -0.63 8.98 -13.05
N CYS A 178 -0.69 10.10 -12.36
CA CYS A 178 -1.45 10.26 -11.12
C CYS A 178 -2.95 10.49 -11.37
N THR A 179 -3.56 9.77 -12.27
CA THR A 179 -5.02 9.86 -12.49
C THR A 179 -5.74 8.53 -12.36
N THR A 180 -5.07 7.50 -11.88
CA THR A 180 -5.61 6.13 -11.88
C THR A 180 -5.59 5.40 -10.54
N GLU A 181 -5.37 6.09 -9.40
CA GLU A 181 -5.56 5.46 -8.07
C GLU A 181 -6.96 4.85 -7.94
N ASP A 182 -7.94 5.47 -8.58
CA ASP A 182 -9.31 5.00 -8.66
C ASP A 182 -9.47 3.71 -9.46
N ALA A 183 -8.69 3.52 -10.51
CA ALA A 183 -8.73 2.33 -11.35
C ALA A 183 -7.95 1.16 -10.75
N GLU A 184 -6.86 1.44 -10.01
CA GLU A 184 -6.01 0.40 -9.41
C GLU A 184 -6.70 -0.32 -8.25
N PHE A 185 -7.51 0.40 -7.45
CA PHE A 185 -8.32 -0.18 -6.38
C PHE A 185 -9.81 -0.35 -6.73
N GLY A 186 -10.26 0.14 -7.88
CA GLY A 186 -11.70 0.24 -8.26
C GLY A 186 -12.33 -1.01 -8.83
N SER A 187 -11.59 -1.86 -9.49
CA SER A 187 -12.17 -2.94 -10.31
C SER A 187 -11.74 -4.34 -9.88
N GLY A 188 -11.94 -4.69 -8.64
CA GLY A 188 -11.87 -6.11 -8.27
C GLY A 188 -10.60 -6.52 -7.55
N HIS A 189 -10.81 -6.94 -6.37
CA HIS A 189 -10.13 -8.01 -5.63
C HIS A 189 -8.66 -8.29 -6.00
N ARG A 190 -7.72 -7.91 -5.15
CA ARG A 190 -6.47 -8.64 -4.94
C ARG A 190 -5.26 -8.31 -5.82
N ALA A 191 -5.25 -7.24 -6.58
CA ALA A 191 -4.07 -6.89 -7.34
C ALA A 191 -3.30 -5.74 -6.66
N MET A 192 -2.00 -5.91 -6.58
CA MET A 192 -1.04 -4.88 -6.20
C MET A 192 -1.20 -3.65 -7.11
N PRO A 193 -1.09 -2.38 -6.62
CA PRO A 193 -1.08 -1.20 -7.47
C PRO A 193 -0.04 -1.28 -8.60
N ALA A 194 -0.31 -0.67 -9.75
CA ALA A 194 0.58 -0.79 -10.91
C ALA A 194 1.97 -0.19 -10.66
N SER A 195 2.05 0.90 -9.90
CA SER A 195 3.31 1.50 -9.48
C SER A 195 4.11 0.55 -8.58
N VAL A 196 3.46 -0.04 -7.59
CA VAL A 196 4.07 -1.04 -6.71
C VAL A 196 4.50 -2.28 -7.50
N ALA A 197 3.67 -2.74 -8.45
CA ALA A 197 4.00 -3.88 -9.30
C ALA A 197 5.25 -3.64 -10.15
N LEU A 198 5.45 -2.41 -10.64
CA LEU A 198 6.65 -2.03 -11.39
C LEU A 198 7.91 -2.07 -10.50
N ASP A 199 7.82 -1.52 -9.30
CA ASP A 199 8.95 -1.50 -8.35
C ASP A 199 9.32 -2.93 -7.91
N VAL A 200 8.32 -3.74 -7.59
CA VAL A 200 8.52 -5.17 -7.27
C VAL A 200 9.12 -5.92 -8.46
N ALA A 201 8.66 -5.62 -9.69
CA ALA A 201 9.22 -6.24 -10.89
C ALA A 201 10.69 -5.89 -11.10
N ARG A 202 11.08 -4.62 -10.92
CA ARG A 202 12.47 -4.17 -11.02
C ARG A 202 13.36 -4.85 -9.98
N ALA A 203 12.92 -4.90 -8.74
CA ALA A 203 13.62 -5.58 -7.66
C ALA A 203 13.81 -7.08 -7.95
N ALA A 204 12.75 -7.77 -8.39
CA ALA A 204 12.79 -9.20 -8.69
C ALA A 204 13.67 -9.55 -9.89
N LEU A 205 13.80 -8.64 -10.86
CA LEU A 205 14.55 -8.86 -12.08
C LEU A 205 16.06 -8.52 -11.95
N GLY A 206 16.48 -7.86 -10.87
CA GLY A 206 17.90 -7.65 -10.57
C GLY A 206 18.67 -6.92 -11.68
N GLY A 207 18.14 -5.75 -12.13
CA GLY A 207 18.78 -4.92 -13.16
C GLY A 207 18.30 -5.16 -14.59
N ILE A 208 17.36 -6.08 -14.82
CA ILE A 208 16.70 -6.24 -16.11
C ILE A 208 15.43 -5.38 -16.09
N GLU A 209 15.30 -4.41 -17.02
CA GLU A 209 14.05 -3.64 -17.16
C GLU A 209 12.90 -4.57 -17.57
N PRO A 210 11.73 -4.47 -16.92
CA PRO A 210 10.60 -5.36 -17.20
C PRO A 210 10.21 -5.40 -18.68
N GLY A 211 10.22 -4.26 -19.37
CA GLY A 211 9.91 -4.17 -20.81
C GLY A 211 10.88 -4.91 -21.73
N ALA A 212 12.10 -5.19 -21.27
CA ALA A 212 13.09 -5.93 -22.04
C ALA A 212 12.92 -7.46 -21.94
N VAL A 213 12.08 -7.96 -21.01
CA VAL A 213 11.94 -9.40 -20.74
C VAL A 213 11.42 -10.16 -21.97
N SER A 214 10.52 -9.60 -22.77
CA SER A 214 10.01 -10.24 -23.98
C SER A 214 11.08 -10.52 -25.03
N SER A 215 12.12 -9.69 -25.08
CA SER A 215 13.24 -9.79 -26.05
C SER A 215 14.36 -10.72 -25.57
N LEU A 216 14.31 -11.26 -24.36
CA LEU A 216 15.31 -12.17 -23.83
C LEU A 216 15.24 -13.56 -24.50
N PRO A 217 16.38 -14.28 -24.58
CA PRO A 217 16.37 -15.70 -24.92
C PRO A 217 15.40 -16.49 -24.04
N ARG A 218 14.74 -17.49 -24.63
CA ARG A 218 13.64 -18.24 -24.00
C ARG A 218 13.92 -18.66 -22.54
N ALA A 219 15.07 -19.24 -22.26
CA ALA A 219 15.42 -19.70 -20.92
C ALA A 219 15.50 -18.55 -19.89
N LYS A 220 16.10 -17.40 -20.28
CA LYS A 220 16.19 -16.21 -19.42
C LYS A 220 14.84 -15.53 -19.24
N ARG A 221 14.03 -15.45 -20.31
CA ARG A 221 12.67 -14.93 -20.26
C ARG A 221 11.79 -15.75 -19.31
N ASP A 222 11.79 -17.07 -19.45
CA ASP A 222 10.96 -17.97 -18.65
C ASP A 222 11.38 -17.92 -17.17
N ALA A 223 12.69 -17.87 -16.87
CA ALA A 223 13.20 -17.65 -15.52
C ALA A 223 12.78 -16.27 -14.93
N SER A 224 12.80 -15.21 -15.75
CA SER A 224 12.34 -13.89 -15.35
C SER A 224 10.86 -13.88 -15.00
N ILE A 225 10.02 -14.53 -15.81
CA ILE A 225 8.57 -14.67 -15.54
C ILE A 225 8.33 -15.42 -14.24
N SER A 226 9.07 -16.51 -13.98
CA SER A 226 8.97 -17.27 -12.72
C SER A 226 9.34 -16.43 -11.51
N ARG A 227 10.40 -15.60 -11.59
CA ARG A 227 10.76 -14.65 -10.51
C ARG A 227 9.67 -13.63 -10.26
N LEU A 228 9.08 -13.06 -11.32
CA LEU A 228 7.99 -12.11 -11.20
C LEU A 228 6.75 -12.74 -10.54
N GLY A 229 6.43 -13.98 -10.89
CA GLY A 229 5.36 -14.74 -10.23
C GLY A 229 5.65 -15.01 -8.75
N ALA A 230 6.88 -15.44 -8.41
CA ALA A 230 7.32 -15.63 -7.03
C ALA A 230 7.29 -14.34 -6.21
N ALA A 231 7.56 -13.19 -6.86
CA ALA A 231 7.44 -11.86 -6.25
C ALA A 231 5.98 -11.39 -6.08
N GLY A 232 4.98 -12.23 -6.41
CA GLY A 232 3.56 -11.97 -6.17
C GLY A 232 2.86 -11.15 -7.25
N LEU A 233 3.46 -10.95 -8.43
CA LEU A 233 2.77 -10.31 -9.54
C LEU A 233 1.75 -11.25 -10.16
N SER A 234 0.57 -10.72 -10.49
CA SER A 234 -0.45 -11.47 -11.21
C SER A 234 -0.08 -11.66 -12.69
N VAL A 235 -0.67 -12.69 -13.35
CA VAL A 235 -0.49 -12.96 -14.78
C VAL A 235 -0.72 -11.70 -15.64
N ARG A 236 -1.77 -10.91 -15.35
CA ARG A 236 -2.07 -9.66 -16.07
C ARG A 236 -1.02 -8.56 -15.85
N GLN A 237 -0.46 -8.48 -14.63
CA GLN A 237 0.59 -7.51 -14.34
C GLN A 237 1.88 -7.87 -15.07
N ILE A 238 2.26 -9.14 -15.06
CA ILE A 238 3.44 -9.62 -15.78
C ILE A 238 3.29 -9.39 -17.29
N GLU A 239 2.15 -9.75 -17.88
CA GLU A 239 1.84 -9.47 -19.29
C GLU A 239 2.03 -7.97 -19.61
N ARG A 240 1.40 -7.09 -18.83
CA ARG A 240 1.46 -5.63 -19.04
C ARG A 240 2.87 -5.07 -18.91
N LEU A 241 3.63 -5.53 -17.93
CA LEU A 241 4.97 -5.01 -17.65
C LEU A 241 6.03 -5.55 -18.61
N THR A 242 5.88 -6.80 -19.07
CA THR A 242 6.91 -7.48 -19.87
C THR A 242 6.59 -7.57 -21.35
N GLY A 243 5.34 -7.38 -21.75
CA GLY A 243 4.88 -7.62 -23.12
C GLY A 243 4.79 -9.10 -23.51
N VAL A 244 5.03 -10.03 -22.58
CA VAL A 244 4.88 -11.48 -22.82
C VAL A 244 3.41 -11.86 -22.72
N SER A 245 2.91 -12.61 -23.70
CA SER A 245 1.48 -12.95 -23.79
C SER A 245 0.96 -13.65 -22.53
N LYS A 246 -0.28 -13.33 -22.16
CA LYS A 246 -0.99 -13.88 -21.00
C LYS A 246 -0.97 -15.42 -20.97
N SER A 247 -1.15 -16.08 -22.11
CA SER A 247 -1.13 -17.55 -22.22
C SER A 247 0.25 -18.13 -21.87
N THR A 248 1.33 -17.48 -22.31
CA THR A 248 2.69 -17.90 -21.97
C THR A 248 2.96 -17.72 -20.49
N VAL A 249 2.59 -16.58 -19.92
CA VAL A 249 2.77 -16.29 -18.48
C VAL A 249 1.96 -17.28 -17.64
N ALA A 250 0.68 -17.50 -17.95
CA ALA A 250 -0.18 -18.42 -17.21
C ALA A 250 0.38 -19.85 -17.22
N ARG A 251 0.80 -20.34 -18.37
CA ARG A 251 1.43 -21.68 -18.50
C ARG A 251 2.69 -21.82 -17.63
N LEU A 252 3.56 -20.79 -17.58
CA LEU A 252 4.80 -20.83 -16.81
C LEU A 252 4.56 -20.75 -15.30
N LEU A 253 3.45 -20.14 -14.87
CA LEU A 253 3.08 -20.02 -13.45
C LEU A 253 2.14 -21.13 -12.97
N GLY A 254 1.77 -22.10 -13.84
CA GLY A 254 0.93 -23.23 -13.46
C GLY A 254 -0.55 -22.86 -13.28
N HIS A 255 -1.05 -21.87 -14.03
CA HIS A 255 -2.46 -21.41 -14.02
C HIS A 255 -3.20 -21.84 -15.28
#